data_8de20b5831bccd7bf2bfdc1876e0d6b6
#
_entry.id   8de20b5831bccd7bf2bfdc1876e0d6b6
#
_cell.length_a   1.000
_cell.length_b   1.000
_cell.length_c   1.000
_cell.angle_alpha   90.00
_cell.angle_beta   90.00
_cell.angle_gamma   90.00
#
_symmetry.space_group_name_H-M   'P 1'
#
loop_
_entity.id
_entity.type
_entity.pdbx_description
1 polymer ?
#
loop_
_entity_poly.entity_id
_entity_poly.type
_entity_poly.pdbx_seq_one_letter_code
_entity_poly.pdbx_strand_id
1 'polypeptide(L)'
;MKTVRLTMAQALVRFLENQYIEVDGEQSRFVRGVFIIPGHGNVVGLGQALSQEAKHLEIWHGQNEQGMAHFVEHLIFKGTEKRKAWHILNRMENVGGDLNAYTNKEETVVYAAFLKEHLERALELLGDIVFHSTFPQHEIEKETEVIIDEIQSYEDTPSELIFDDFEDMIFRNHPLGRNILGKPELLRSFRTEDVLSFTRRFYQPGNMVFFVQGQYDFKRIIRLVEKYLLDIPDVRVENRRTPPPLYVPEHLTVPRDTHQAHVMIGSRGYNAYDDKRTALYLLNNVLGGPGMNSKLNVSLRERRGLVYNVESNLTSYTDTGAFCIYFGTDVDDMDTCLKLTYKELKRMRDVKMTSSQLAAAKKQLIGQIGVASDNFENNALGMAKTYLHYHKYESSELVFKRIEELTAEQLLEVANEMFAEEYLSTLIYK
;
A
#
# COMPACT_ATOMS: atom_id res chain seq x y z
N MET A 1 1.51 54.43 -15.32
CA MET A 1 1.49 52.99 -14.91
C MET A 1 2.80 52.37 -15.31
N LYS A 2 3.51 51.72 -14.38
CA LYS A 2 4.73 50.98 -14.75
C LYS A 2 4.29 49.64 -15.37
N THR A 3 4.55 49.44 -16.63
CA THR A 3 4.35 48.17 -17.34
C THR A 3 5.45 47.18 -16.98
N VAL A 4 5.10 45.98 -16.58
CA VAL A 4 6.04 44.90 -16.30
C VAL A 4 5.83 43.80 -17.32
N ARG A 5 6.90 43.33 -17.95
CA ARG A 5 6.81 42.13 -18.83
C ARG A 5 6.89 40.87 -17.98
N LEU A 6 5.87 40.05 -18.11
CA LEU A 6 5.75 38.76 -17.40
C LEU A 6 5.46 37.66 -18.43
N THR A 7 5.90 36.45 -18.16
CA THR A 7 5.35 35.27 -18.84
C THR A 7 3.89 35.07 -18.40
N MET A 8 3.11 34.33 -19.16
CA MET A 8 1.73 34.00 -18.77
C MET A 8 1.66 33.31 -17.41
N ALA A 9 2.59 32.41 -17.13
CA ALA A 9 2.69 31.72 -15.85
C ALA A 9 2.98 32.68 -14.68
N GLN A 10 3.92 33.62 -14.84
CA GLN A 10 4.20 34.65 -13.84
C GLN A 10 3.00 35.59 -13.62
N ALA A 11 2.31 35.95 -14.70
CA ALA A 11 1.09 36.77 -14.61
C ALA A 11 -0.02 36.05 -13.84
N LEU A 12 -0.21 34.75 -14.07
CA LEU A 12 -1.17 33.92 -13.35
C LEU A 12 -0.85 33.85 -11.86
N VAL A 13 0.40 33.55 -11.50
CA VAL A 13 0.84 33.48 -10.09
C VAL A 13 0.61 34.81 -9.38
N ARG A 14 0.99 35.93 -9.99
CA ARG A 14 0.73 37.27 -9.42
C ARG A 14 -0.77 37.60 -9.31
N PHE A 15 -1.57 37.12 -10.24
CA PHE A 15 -3.03 37.27 -10.14
C PHE A 15 -3.58 36.53 -8.93
N LEU A 16 -3.20 35.25 -8.75
CA LEU A 16 -3.65 34.43 -7.61
C LEU A 16 -3.16 35.00 -6.27
N GLU A 17 -1.92 35.51 -6.20
CA GLU A 17 -1.35 36.17 -5.00
C GLU A 17 -2.15 37.42 -4.54
N ASN A 18 -2.82 38.09 -5.45
CA ASN A 18 -3.51 39.35 -5.19
C ASN A 18 -5.06 39.19 -5.14
N GLN A 19 -5.56 37.99 -4.95
CA GLN A 19 -7.01 37.77 -4.74
C GLN A 19 -7.33 37.83 -3.24
N TYR A 20 -8.22 38.72 -2.88
CA TYR A 20 -8.69 38.92 -1.51
C TYR A 20 -10.22 38.93 -1.47
N ILE A 21 -10.77 38.46 -0.37
CA ILE A 21 -12.19 38.61 0.01
C ILE A 21 -12.27 39.47 1.26
N GLU A 22 -13.30 40.30 1.37
CA GLU A 22 -13.61 41.09 2.54
C GLU A 22 -14.90 40.56 3.13
N VAL A 23 -14.87 40.18 4.41
CA VAL A 23 -16.01 39.71 5.18
C VAL A 23 -16.01 40.47 6.50
N ASP A 24 -17.07 41.13 6.82
CA ASP A 24 -17.22 41.94 8.05
C ASP A 24 -16.12 42.99 8.31
N GLY A 25 -15.55 43.52 7.22
CA GLY A 25 -14.48 44.53 7.27
C GLY A 25 -13.07 43.95 7.44
N GLU A 26 -12.95 42.65 7.51
CA GLU A 26 -11.65 41.96 7.50
C GLU A 26 -11.32 41.41 6.10
N GLN A 27 -10.13 41.77 5.60
CA GLN A 27 -9.59 41.25 4.34
C GLN A 27 -8.78 39.97 4.57
N SER A 28 -9.20 38.91 3.91
CA SER A 28 -8.44 37.66 3.86
C SER A 28 -8.14 37.24 2.44
N ARG A 29 -7.08 36.45 2.24
CA ARG A 29 -6.71 35.97 0.91
C ARG A 29 -7.73 34.95 0.41
N PHE A 30 -8.22 35.16 -0.79
CA PHE A 30 -9.16 34.24 -1.44
C PHE A 30 -8.50 32.95 -1.91
N VAL A 31 -7.28 33.05 -2.46
CA VAL A 31 -6.47 31.88 -2.89
C VAL A 31 -5.39 31.67 -1.83
N ARG A 32 -5.52 30.58 -1.08
CA ARG A 32 -4.60 30.22 0.00
C ARG A 32 -3.33 29.53 -0.53
N GLY A 33 -3.48 28.70 -1.57
CA GLY A 33 -2.36 27.98 -2.15
C GLY A 33 -2.67 27.40 -3.53
N VAL A 34 -1.66 26.81 -4.16
CA VAL A 34 -1.75 26.18 -5.46
C VAL A 34 -1.15 24.78 -5.38
N PHE A 35 -1.96 23.79 -5.77
CA PHE A 35 -1.49 22.41 -5.89
C PHE A 35 -0.94 22.18 -7.30
N ILE A 36 0.31 21.69 -7.39
CA ILE A 36 0.93 21.39 -8.68
C ILE A 36 1.29 19.91 -8.74
N ILE A 37 0.83 19.25 -9.80
CA ILE A 37 1.38 17.97 -10.22
C ILE A 37 2.42 18.29 -11.29
N PRO A 38 3.74 18.08 -11.06
CA PRO A 38 4.74 18.36 -12.06
C PRO A 38 4.56 17.45 -13.29
N GLY A 39 4.35 18.05 -14.45
CA GLY A 39 4.48 17.47 -15.77
C GLY A 39 5.46 18.31 -16.57
N HIS A 40 5.98 17.81 -17.68
CA HIS A 40 7.05 18.49 -18.45
C HIS A 40 6.80 19.98 -18.73
N GLY A 41 5.55 20.38 -18.97
CA GLY A 41 5.19 21.80 -19.17
C GLY A 41 5.05 22.60 -17.88
N ASN A 42 4.73 21.98 -16.77
CA ASN A 42 4.47 22.67 -15.50
C ASN A 42 5.75 22.99 -14.73
N VAL A 43 6.79 22.15 -14.84
CA VAL A 43 8.07 22.38 -14.14
C VAL A 43 8.78 23.62 -14.68
N VAL A 44 8.88 23.76 -15.99
CA VAL A 44 9.59 24.88 -16.66
C VAL A 44 8.74 26.15 -16.71
N GLY A 45 7.41 26.04 -16.79
CA GLY A 45 6.50 27.18 -16.87
C GLY A 45 5.98 27.63 -15.51
N LEU A 46 5.02 26.88 -14.96
CA LEU A 46 4.29 27.28 -13.74
C LEU A 46 5.10 27.07 -12.47
N GLY A 47 5.87 25.99 -12.38
CA GLY A 47 6.72 25.72 -11.22
C GLY A 47 7.78 26.78 -11.02
N GLN A 48 8.49 27.19 -12.10
CA GLN A 48 9.45 28.28 -12.06
C GLN A 48 8.78 29.62 -11.72
N ALA A 49 7.60 29.89 -12.26
CA ALA A 49 6.87 31.11 -11.97
C ALA A 49 6.42 31.18 -10.49
N LEU A 50 5.98 30.08 -9.92
CA LEU A 50 5.65 29.99 -8.48
C LEU A 50 6.86 30.21 -7.60
N SER A 51 7.99 29.58 -7.90
CA SER A 51 9.24 29.78 -7.17
C SER A 51 9.73 31.22 -7.20
N GLN A 52 9.49 31.97 -8.29
CA GLN A 52 9.94 33.36 -8.45
C GLN A 52 8.97 34.40 -7.93
N GLU A 53 7.66 34.14 -8.03
CA GLU A 53 6.62 35.16 -7.87
C GLU A 53 5.70 34.91 -6.65
N ALA A 54 5.54 33.64 -6.20
CA ALA A 54 4.72 33.35 -5.05
C ALA A 54 5.43 33.75 -3.75
N LYS A 55 4.82 34.64 -3.00
CA LYS A 55 5.35 35.11 -1.71
C LYS A 55 4.57 34.54 -0.52
N HIS A 56 3.32 34.23 -0.75
CA HIS A 56 2.36 33.88 0.29
C HIS A 56 1.42 32.73 -0.08
N LEU A 57 1.46 32.23 -1.33
CA LEU A 57 0.74 31.04 -1.72
C LEU A 57 1.45 29.80 -1.16
N GLU A 58 0.69 28.97 -0.50
CA GLU A 58 1.18 27.66 -0.11
C GLU A 58 1.31 26.78 -1.38
N ILE A 59 2.48 26.17 -1.57
CA ILE A 59 2.74 25.34 -2.75
C ILE A 59 2.78 23.89 -2.27
N TRP A 60 1.83 23.08 -2.76
CA TRP A 60 1.80 21.65 -2.46
C TRP A 60 2.26 20.85 -3.68
N HIS A 61 3.35 20.11 -3.50
CA HIS A 61 3.92 19.25 -4.53
C HIS A 61 3.44 17.81 -4.31
N GLY A 62 2.45 17.35 -5.08
CA GLY A 62 1.90 15.99 -4.97
C GLY A 62 2.86 14.87 -5.37
N GLN A 63 4.04 15.19 -5.93
CA GLN A 63 5.03 14.17 -6.31
C GLN A 63 6.07 13.86 -5.23
N ASN A 64 6.22 14.71 -4.21
CA ASN A 64 7.21 14.49 -3.16
C ASN A 64 6.87 13.33 -2.23
N GLU A 65 5.69 12.73 -2.37
CA GLU A 65 5.26 11.58 -1.56
C GLU A 65 5.46 10.24 -2.28
N GLN A 66 5.73 10.22 -3.58
CA GLN A 66 5.94 8.97 -4.33
C GLN A 66 7.29 8.34 -3.98
N GLY A 67 7.26 7.16 -3.36
CA GLY A 67 8.45 6.47 -2.86
C GLY A 67 8.96 6.96 -1.50
N MET A 68 8.46 8.10 -0.96
CA MET A 68 8.98 8.68 0.28
C MET A 68 8.75 7.77 1.48
N ALA A 69 7.62 7.11 1.59
CA ALA A 69 7.33 6.23 2.73
C ALA A 69 8.30 5.04 2.79
N HIS A 70 8.56 4.40 1.66
CA HIS A 70 9.55 3.34 1.53
C HIS A 70 10.98 3.86 1.75
N PHE A 71 11.29 5.04 1.22
CA PHE A 71 12.57 5.69 1.46
C PHE A 71 12.82 5.97 2.94
N VAL A 72 11.81 6.43 3.67
CA VAL A 72 11.89 6.64 5.14
C VAL A 72 12.11 5.32 5.85
N GLU A 73 11.48 4.23 5.43
CA GLU A 73 11.69 2.88 5.98
C GLU A 73 13.18 2.50 5.95
N HIS A 74 13.86 2.67 4.82
CA HIS A 74 15.31 2.43 4.73
C HIS A 74 16.12 3.34 5.65
N LEU A 75 15.71 4.59 5.78
CA LEU A 75 16.48 5.62 6.48
C LEU A 75 16.32 5.61 8.00
N ILE A 76 15.23 5.09 8.56
CA ILE A 76 15.02 5.09 10.03
C ILE A 76 16.08 4.29 10.78
N PHE A 77 16.79 3.37 10.11
CA PHE A 77 17.88 2.58 10.68
C PHE A 77 19.26 3.23 10.56
N LYS A 78 19.38 4.40 9.90
CA LYS A 78 20.67 5.00 9.53
C LYS A 78 21.21 6.00 10.54
N GLY A 79 20.44 6.38 11.54
CA GLY A 79 20.90 7.21 12.66
C GLY A 79 19.81 8.03 13.32
N THR A 80 19.95 8.19 14.63
CA THR A 80 19.12 9.06 15.46
C THR A 80 19.98 10.12 16.11
N GLU A 81 19.38 11.05 16.85
CA GLU A 81 20.10 12.02 17.67
C GLU A 81 21.06 11.35 18.68
N LYS A 82 20.72 10.14 19.14
CA LYS A 82 21.49 9.41 20.17
C LYS A 82 22.35 8.27 19.63
N ARG A 83 22.04 7.75 18.41
CA ARG A 83 22.61 6.50 17.91
C ARG A 83 23.06 6.61 16.45
N LYS A 84 24.20 6.02 16.16
CA LYS A 84 24.62 5.72 14.78
C LYS A 84 23.94 4.41 14.32
N ALA A 85 23.86 4.18 13.01
CA ALA A 85 23.26 2.98 12.40
C ALA A 85 23.70 1.68 13.06
N TRP A 86 25.01 1.50 13.30
CA TRP A 86 25.55 0.30 13.94
C TRP A 86 24.96 0.05 15.35
N HIS A 87 24.72 1.12 16.13
CA HIS A 87 24.12 0.98 17.47
C HIS A 87 22.64 0.63 17.41
N ILE A 88 21.93 1.07 16.38
CA ILE A 88 20.51 0.75 16.16
C ILE A 88 20.39 -0.75 15.86
N LEU A 89 21.10 -1.23 14.84
CA LEU A 89 21.06 -2.62 14.41
C LEU A 89 21.45 -3.57 15.57
N ASN A 90 22.56 -3.31 16.25
CA ASN A 90 23.02 -4.16 17.34
C ASN A 90 22.16 -4.06 18.60
N ARG A 91 21.26 -3.10 18.72
CA ARG A 91 20.47 -2.91 19.92
C ARG A 91 19.59 -4.13 20.23
N MET A 92 18.98 -4.72 19.19
CA MET A 92 18.16 -5.93 19.34
C MET A 92 18.95 -7.20 19.06
N GLU A 93 19.80 -7.22 18.05
CA GLU A 93 20.65 -8.36 17.69
C GLU A 93 21.47 -8.91 18.86
N ASN A 94 22.08 -8.02 19.66
CA ASN A 94 22.89 -8.40 20.82
C ASN A 94 22.13 -9.17 21.91
N VAL A 95 20.82 -9.22 21.85
CA VAL A 95 19.97 -9.97 22.79
C VAL A 95 19.15 -11.05 22.07
N GLY A 96 19.51 -11.36 20.82
CA GLY A 96 18.81 -12.35 20.00
C GLY A 96 17.40 -11.92 19.58
N GLY A 97 17.14 -10.61 19.56
CA GLY A 97 15.91 -10.05 19.04
C GLY A 97 16.10 -9.60 17.59
N ASP A 98 15.02 -9.56 16.84
CA ASP A 98 14.94 -9.06 15.47
C ASP A 98 14.34 -7.65 15.44
N LEU A 99 14.81 -6.81 14.51
CA LEU A 99 14.30 -5.46 14.28
C LEU A 99 14.09 -5.30 12.77
N ASN A 100 12.86 -4.99 12.36
CA ASN A 100 12.53 -4.91 10.95
C ASN A 100 11.46 -3.85 10.67
N ALA A 101 11.26 -3.52 9.38
CA ALA A 101 10.20 -2.65 8.92
C ALA A 101 9.72 -3.09 7.53
N TYR A 102 8.54 -2.68 7.15
CA TYR A 102 8.03 -2.77 5.78
C TYR A 102 7.01 -1.68 5.50
N THR A 103 6.91 -1.30 4.25
CA THR A 103 5.94 -0.32 3.74
C THR A 103 5.05 -0.96 2.69
N ASN A 104 3.77 -0.64 2.76
CA ASN A 104 2.83 -0.92 1.69
C ASN A 104 2.12 0.37 1.23
N LYS A 105 1.04 0.25 0.47
CA LYS A 105 0.36 1.42 -0.12
C LYS A 105 -0.30 2.35 0.91
N GLU A 106 -0.59 1.88 2.13
CA GLU A 106 -1.37 2.63 3.12
C GLU A 106 -0.68 2.80 4.47
N GLU A 107 0.26 1.94 4.83
CA GLU A 107 0.97 2.00 6.10
C GLU A 107 2.45 1.62 5.99
N THR A 108 3.25 2.16 6.90
CA THR A 108 4.60 1.67 7.22
C THR A 108 4.56 1.03 8.60
N VAL A 109 5.12 -0.15 8.72
CA VAL A 109 5.20 -0.90 9.98
C VAL A 109 6.65 -1.04 10.40
N VAL A 110 6.95 -0.63 11.62
CA VAL A 110 8.27 -0.82 12.24
C VAL A 110 8.08 -1.71 13.45
N TYR A 111 8.77 -2.83 13.52
CA TYR A 111 8.52 -3.82 14.55
C TYR A 111 9.79 -4.52 15.04
N ALA A 112 9.70 -5.14 16.21
CA ALA A 112 10.74 -5.96 16.77
C ALA A 112 10.17 -7.22 17.42
N ALA A 113 10.83 -8.36 17.21
CA ALA A 113 10.57 -9.61 17.91
C ALA A 113 11.67 -9.86 18.93
N PHE A 114 11.31 -10.21 20.20
CA PHE A 114 12.28 -10.28 21.27
C PHE A 114 11.77 -11.10 22.45
N LEU A 115 12.71 -11.53 23.33
CA LEU A 115 12.37 -12.19 24.58
C LEU A 115 11.75 -11.21 25.59
N LYS A 116 10.84 -11.71 26.42
CA LYS A 116 10.01 -10.94 27.36
C LYS A 116 10.75 -9.91 28.21
N GLU A 117 11.97 -10.23 28.66
CA GLU A 117 12.80 -9.33 29.46
C GLU A 117 13.26 -8.07 28.72
N HIS A 118 13.25 -8.07 27.39
CA HIS A 118 13.78 -6.98 26.55
C HIS A 118 12.72 -5.99 26.08
N LEU A 119 11.48 -6.03 26.59
CA LEU A 119 10.40 -5.11 26.22
C LEU A 119 10.82 -3.63 26.31
N GLU A 120 11.45 -3.24 27.43
CA GLU A 120 11.86 -1.85 27.63
C GLU A 120 12.92 -1.40 26.60
N ARG A 121 13.85 -2.31 26.28
CA ARG A 121 14.89 -2.10 25.27
C ARG A 121 14.29 -1.88 23.86
N ALA A 122 13.32 -2.72 23.50
CA ALA A 122 12.65 -2.64 22.21
C ALA A 122 11.79 -1.37 22.10
N LEU A 123 10.99 -1.05 23.11
CA LEU A 123 10.14 0.14 23.12
C LEU A 123 10.97 1.43 23.05
N GLU A 124 12.04 1.51 23.83
CA GLU A 124 12.96 2.65 23.81
C GLU A 124 13.62 2.83 22.44
N LEU A 125 14.03 1.73 21.79
CA LEU A 125 14.63 1.76 20.46
C LEU A 125 13.62 2.16 19.40
N LEU A 126 12.43 1.55 19.38
CA LEU A 126 11.38 1.86 18.42
C LEU A 126 10.96 3.34 18.52
N GLY A 127 10.79 3.86 19.76
CA GLY A 127 10.53 5.30 19.96
C GLY A 127 11.66 6.19 19.42
N ASP A 128 12.91 5.80 19.63
CA ASP A 128 14.07 6.57 19.17
C ASP A 128 14.15 6.62 17.64
N ILE A 129 14.02 5.47 16.96
CA ILE A 129 14.12 5.44 15.48
C ILE A 129 12.91 6.06 14.77
N VAL A 130 11.71 5.98 15.36
CA VAL A 130 10.49 6.52 14.77
C VAL A 130 10.42 8.05 14.93
N PHE A 131 10.82 8.59 16.08
CA PHE A 131 10.60 10.01 16.40
C PHE A 131 11.88 10.87 16.41
N HIS A 132 13.06 10.27 16.50
CA HIS A 132 14.32 10.98 16.65
C HIS A 132 15.36 10.68 15.56
N SER A 133 14.95 10.07 14.44
CA SER A 133 15.82 9.86 13.28
C SER A 133 16.26 11.20 12.67
N THR A 134 17.52 11.29 12.28
CA THR A 134 18.13 12.55 11.80
C THR A 134 18.29 12.61 10.29
N PHE A 135 18.17 11.47 9.61
CA PHE A 135 18.26 11.35 8.15
C PHE A 135 19.45 12.10 7.53
N PRO A 136 20.70 11.72 7.88
CA PRO A 136 21.89 12.41 7.38
C PRO A 136 21.97 12.36 5.85
N GLN A 137 22.31 13.48 5.20
CA GLN A 137 22.31 13.58 3.74
C GLN A 137 23.19 12.52 3.06
N HIS A 138 24.34 12.19 3.64
CA HIS A 138 25.23 11.16 3.09
C HIS A 138 24.64 9.73 3.16
N GLU A 139 23.74 9.46 4.12
CA GLU A 139 23.00 8.19 4.17
C GLU A 139 21.84 8.20 3.16
N ILE A 140 21.17 9.35 2.95
CA ILE A 140 20.18 9.53 1.88
C ILE A 140 20.80 9.21 0.52
N GLU A 141 21.98 9.74 0.23
CA GLU A 141 22.68 9.49 -1.03
C GLU A 141 23.02 8.02 -1.24
N LYS A 142 23.45 7.32 -0.19
CA LYS A 142 23.74 5.89 -0.25
C LYS A 142 22.47 5.05 -0.45
N GLU A 143 21.41 5.30 0.34
CA GLU A 143 20.17 4.55 0.25
C GLU A 143 19.43 4.82 -1.07
N THR A 144 19.61 6.01 -1.66
CA THR A 144 19.09 6.29 -3.00
C THR A 144 19.61 5.27 -4.03
N GLU A 145 20.91 4.97 -4.04
CA GLU A 145 21.45 3.99 -4.99
C GLU A 145 21.01 2.56 -4.64
N VAL A 146 20.87 2.22 -3.35
CA VAL A 146 20.35 0.91 -2.92
C VAL A 146 18.92 0.69 -3.43
N ILE A 147 18.05 1.70 -3.29
CA ILE A 147 16.65 1.60 -3.74
C ILE A 147 16.57 1.60 -5.29
N ILE A 148 17.47 2.31 -5.97
CA ILE A 148 17.56 2.25 -7.44
C ILE A 148 17.96 0.84 -7.90
N ASP A 149 18.90 0.20 -7.23
CA ASP A 149 19.27 -1.19 -7.50
C ASP A 149 18.08 -2.13 -7.23
N GLU A 150 17.29 -1.88 -6.19
CA GLU A 150 16.05 -2.61 -5.91
C GLU A 150 15.02 -2.42 -7.02
N ILE A 151 14.79 -1.19 -7.50
CA ILE A 151 13.91 -0.91 -8.64
C ILE A 151 14.35 -1.71 -9.87
N GLN A 152 15.64 -1.73 -10.18
CA GLN A 152 16.17 -2.49 -11.31
C GLN A 152 15.96 -4.00 -11.14
N SER A 153 16.13 -4.53 -9.94
CA SER A 153 15.86 -5.93 -9.63
C SER A 153 14.39 -6.32 -9.89
N TYR A 154 13.45 -5.42 -9.53
CA TYR A 154 12.03 -5.62 -9.86
C TYR A 154 11.75 -5.52 -11.37
N GLU A 155 12.39 -4.57 -12.07
CA GLU A 155 12.27 -4.42 -13.53
C GLU A 155 12.79 -5.65 -14.27
N ASP A 156 13.80 -6.33 -13.73
CA ASP A 156 14.37 -7.58 -14.25
C ASP A 156 13.55 -8.83 -13.87
N THR A 157 12.50 -8.68 -13.03
CA THR A 157 11.65 -9.78 -12.58
C THR A 157 10.20 -9.59 -13.06
N PRO A 158 9.87 -9.95 -14.31
CA PRO A 158 8.54 -9.72 -14.89
C PRO A 158 7.37 -10.31 -14.08
N SER A 159 7.60 -11.41 -13.38
CA SER A 159 6.60 -12.06 -12.51
C SER A 159 6.23 -11.23 -11.27
N GLU A 160 7.08 -10.30 -10.85
CA GLU A 160 6.83 -9.38 -9.74
C GLU A 160 6.36 -8.03 -10.27
N LEU A 161 7.05 -7.48 -11.25
CA LEU A 161 6.74 -6.18 -11.84
C LEU A 161 5.29 -6.08 -12.37
N ILE A 162 4.75 -7.18 -12.91
CA ILE A 162 3.40 -7.20 -13.48
C ILE A 162 2.32 -6.85 -12.44
N PHE A 163 2.55 -7.09 -11.15
CA PHE A 163 1.61 -6.71 -10.09
C PHE A 163 1.54 -5.20 -9.92
N ASP A 164 2.68 -4.52 -9.88
CA ASP A 164 2.73 -3.06 -9.77
C ASP A 164 2.18 -2.37 -11.03
N ASP A 165 2.55 -2.84 -12.22
CA ASP A 165 2.03 -2.29 -13.47
C ASP A 165 0.52 -2.53 -13.63
N PHE A 166 0.01 -3.66 -13.12
CA PHE A 166 -1.43 -3.92 -13.08
C PHE A 166 -2.15 -3.01 -12.09
N GLU A 167 -1.58 -2.76 -10.91
CA GLU A 167 -2.15 -1.79 -9.95
C GLU A 167 -2.14 -0.36 -10.54
N ASP A 168 -1.08 0.07 -11.25
CA ASP A 168 -1.07 1.36 -11.96
C ASP A 168 -2.18 1.42 -13.02
N MET A 169 -2.44 0.32 -13.70
CA MET A 169 -3.48 0.24 -14.72
C MET A 169 -4.89 0.37 -14.12
N ILE A 170 -5.20 -0.33 -13.04
CA ILE A 170 -6.54 -0.29 -12.41
C ILE A 170 -6.76 0.96 -11.54
N PHE A 171 -5.69 1.59 -11.05
CA PHE A 171 -5.71 2.83 -10.26
C PHE A 171 -5.09 4.00 -11.00
N ARG A 172 -5.27 4.06 -12.31
CA ARG A 172 -4.66 5.08 -13.17
C ARG A 172 -4.90 6.50 -12.65
N ASN A 173 -3.82 7.29 -12.61
CA ASN A 173 -3.80 8.65 -12.06
C ASN A 173 -4.17 8.79 -10.59
N HIS A 174 -4.13 7.71 -9.82
CA HIS A 174 -4.35 7.71 -8.39
C HIS A 174 -3.08 7.29 -7.62
N PRO A 175 -2.85 7.79 -6.37
CA PRO A 175 -1.67 7.40 -5.58
C PRO A 175 -1.52 5.89 -5.37
N LEU A 176 -2.60 5.13 -5.24
CA LEU A 176 -2.55 3.67 -5.11
C LEU A 176 -1.94 2.94 -6.31
N GLY A 177 -2.03 3.50 -7.52
CA GLY A 177 -1.39 2.93 -8.71
C GLY A 177 0.12 3.18 -8.78
N ARG A 178 0.66 4.08 -7.96
CA ARG A 178 2.09 4.39 -7.99
C ARG A 178 2.90 3.28 -7.35
N ASN A 179 4.06 2.96 -7.96
CA ASN A 179 5.02 2.05 -7.33
C ASN A 179 5.51 2.64 -6.00
N ILE A 180 5.54 1.84 -4.93
CA ILE A 180 5.98 2.27 -3.59
C ILE A 180 7.47 2.60 -3.52
N LEU A 181 8.27 1.99 -4.40
CA LEU A 181 9.71 2.26 -4.53
C LEU A 181 9.99 3.67 -5.06
N GLY A 182 9.03 4.30 -5.72
CA GLY A 182 9.20 5.61 -6.34
C GLY A 182 9.81 5.55 -7.74
N LYS A 183 10.50 6.62 -8.12
CA LYS A 183 11.20 6.73 -9.40
C LYS A 183 12.62 7.22 -9.18
N PRO A 184 13.62 6.72 -9.92
CA PRO A 184 15.03 7.07 -9.73
C PRO A 184 15.31 8.59 -9.73
N GLU A 185 14.65 9.33 -10.65
CA GLU A 185 14.84 10.78 -10.76
C GLU A 185 14.34 11.52 -9.52
N LEU A 186 13.23 11.04 -8.94
CA LEU A 186 12.65 11.62 -7.75
C LEU A 186 13.48 11.28 -6.51
N LEU A 187 13.89 10.02 -6.37
CA LEU A 187 14.75 9.56 -5.25
C LEU A 187 16.04 10.37 -5.18
N ARG A 188 16.70 10.61 -6.31
CA ARG A 188 17.93 11.45 -6.37
C ARG A 188 17.70 12.91 -5.98
N SER A 189 16.47 13.39 -6.01
CA SER A 189 16.13 14.75 -5.61
C SER A 189 15.91 14.92 -4.11
N PHE A 190 15.68 13.84 -3.35
CA PHE A 190 15.37 13.94 -1.93
C PHE A 190 16.51 14.46 -1.08
N ARG A 191 16.17 15.29 -0.11
CA ARG A 191 17.08 15.90 0.86
C ARG A 191 16.58 15.64 2.27
N THR A 192 17.46 15.79 3.23
CA THR A 192 17.14 15.65 4.67
C THR A 192 15.85 16.41 5.05
N GLU A 193 15.66 17.62 4.55
CA GLU A 193 14.45 18.42 4.86
C GLU A 193 13.16 17.83 4.29
N ASP A 194 13.22 17.16 3.13
CA ASP A 194 12.05 16.51 2.53
C ASP A 194 11.61 15.33 3.40
N VAL A 195 12.57 14.49 3.83
CA VAL A 195 12.36 13.35 4.70
C VAL A 195 11.85 13.79 6.08
N LEU A 196 12.44 14.82 6.67
CA LEU A 196 11.99 15.41 7.94
C LEU A 196 10.59 16.03 7.81
N SER A 197 10.28 16.66 6.70
CA SER A 197 8.95 17.23 6.43
C SER A 197 7.89 16.11 6.37
N PHE A 198 8.21 15.02 5.68
CA PHE A 198 7.32 13.85 5.60
C PHE A 198 7.09 13.22 6.98
N THR A 199 8.15 12.96 7.75
CA THR A 199 8.03 12.33 9.07
C THR A 199 7.32 13.25 10.08
N ARG A 200 7.62 14.55 10.08
CA ARG A 200 6.87 15.54 10.91
C ARG A 200 5.39 15.59 10.58
N ARG A 201 5.01 15.34 9.33
CA ARG A 201 3.61 15.34 8.90
C ARG A 201 2.89 14.04 9.26
N PHE A 202 3.51 12.89 9.00
CA PHE A 202 2.82 11.59 9.07
C PHE A 202 3.16 10.77 10.32
N TYR A 203 4.35 10.93 10.90
CA TYR A 203 4.79 10.20 12.08
C TYR A 203 4.37 10.94 13.35
N GLN A 204 3.07 11.01 13.56
CA GLN A 204 2.43 11.67 14.70
C GLN A 204 1.69 10.63 15.55
N PRO A 205 1.71 10.74 16.88
CA PRO A 205 1.02 9.80 17.77
C PRO A 205 -0.45 9.56 17.39
N GLY A 206 -1.18 10.61 16.98
CA GLY A 206 -2.58 10.52 16.54
C GLY A 206 -2.78 9.79 15.20
N ASN A 207 -1.70 9.50 14.44
CA ASN A 207 -1.71 8.78 13.17
C ASN A 207 -1.05 7.40 13.25
N MET A 208 -0.81 6.90 14.47
CA MET A 208 -0.07 5.67 14.71
C MET A 208 -0.80 4.75 15.69
N VAL A 209 -0.46 3.48 15.61
CA VAL A 209 -0.83 2.48 16.62
C VAL A 209 0.43 1.86 17.18
N PHE A 210 0.58 1.94 18.51
CA PHE A 210 1.57 1.15 19.22
C PHE A 210 0.92 -0.15 19.69
N PHE A 211 1.48 -1.26 19.26
CA PHE A 211 0.97 -2.60 19.55
C PHE A 211 2.03 -3.46 20.22
N VAL A 212 1.63 -4.18 21.26
CA VAL A 212 2.49 -5.17 21.95
C VAL A 212 1.71 -6.45 22.16
N GLN A 213 2.30 -7.56 21.76
CA GLN A 213 1.80 -8.90 22.04
C GLN A 213 2.79 -9.65 22.93
N GLY A 214 2.29 -10.26 24.01
CA GLY A 214 3.12 -11.05 24.92
C GLY A 214 2.52 -11.15 26.33
N GLN A 215 3.23 -11.84 27.22
CA GLN A 215 2.81 -12.01 28.60
C GLN A 215 3.34 -10.86 29.48
N TYR A 216 2.69 -9.71 29.38
CA TYR A 216 3.06 -8.50 30.14
C TYR A 216 1.93 -8.03 31.05
N ASP A 217 2.28 -7.38 32.17
CA ASP A 217 1.35 -6.55 32.91
C ASP A 217 1.07 -5.26 32.10
N PHE A 218 -0.19 -5.00 31.79
CA PHE A 218 -0.62 -3.84 31.02
C PHE A 218 -0.17 -2.51 31.66
N LYS A 219 -0.20 -2.41 33.01
CA LYS A 219 0.30 -1.23 33.71
C LYS A 219 1.81 -1.00 33.51
N ARG A 220 2.57 -2.08 33.29
CA ARG A 220 4.01 -1.95 32.96
C ARG A 220 4.16 -1.37 31.55
N ILE A 221 3.37 -1.82 30.59
CA ILE A 221 3.41 -1.28 29.23
C ILE A 221 3.09 0.21 29.24
N ILE A 222 2.00 0.63 29.92
CA ILE A 222 1.62 2.05 30.04
C ILE A 222 2.79 2.88 30.60
N ARG A 223 3.37 2.47 31.73
CA ARG A 223 4.52 3.19 32.33
C ARG A 223 5.71 3.32 31.40
N LEU A 224 5.99 2.32 30.57
CA LEU A 224 7.09 2.37 29.62
C LEU A 224 6.76 3.30 28.44
N VAL A 225 5.52 3.27 27.95
CA VAL A 225 5.05 4.20 26.90
C VAL A 225 5.11 5.64 27.42
N GLU A 226 4.60 5.91 28.61
CA GLU A 226 4.67 7.24 29.26
C GLU A 226 6.13 7.68 29.44
N LYS A 227 7.02 6.78 29.85
CA LYS A 227 8.44 7.09 30.06
C LYS A 227 9.17 7.53 28.79
N TYR A 228 8.85 6.93 27.63
CA TYR A 228 9.62 7.10 26.41
C TYR A 228 8.91 7.89 25.31
N LEU A 229 7.57 7.99 25.35
CA LEU A 229 6.77 8.57 24.26
C LEU A 229 5.86 9.72 24.72
N LEU A 230 5.75 10.03 26.04
CA LEU A 230 4.83 11.05 26.54
C LEU A 230 5.17 12.46 26.02
N ASP A 231 6.46 12.77 25.87
CA ASP A 231 6.94 14.09 25.46
C ASP A 231 6.87 14.30 23.92
N ILE A 232 6.41 13.31 23.16
CA ILE A 232 6.26 13.43 21.72
C ILE A 232 5.04 14.32 21.42
N PRO A 233 5.22 15.45 20.70
CA PRO A 233 4.12 16.33 20.35
C PRO A 233 3.08 15.60 19.48
N ASP A 234 1.81 15.71 19.82
CA ASP A 234 0.73 15.20 18.99
C ASP A 234 0.12 16.35 18.17
N VAL A 235 0.48 16.41 16.91
CA VAL A 235 -0.08 17.35 15.94
C VAL A 235 -1.13 16.63 15.14
N ARG A 236 -2.37 17.11 15.16
CA ARG A 236 -3.48 16.49 14.42
C ARG A 236 -3.20 16.50 12.92
N VAL A 237 -3.06 15.32 12.34
CA VAL A 237 -2.89 15.12 10.90
C VAL A 237 -4.26 15.02 10.24
N GLU A 238 -4.53 15.88 9.26
CA GLU A 238 -5.68 15.72 8.37
C GLU A 238 -5.26 14.84 7.17
N ASN A 239 -5.56 13.56 7.23
CA ASN A 239 -5.43 12.67 6.09
C ASN A 239 -6.66 12.82 5.18
N ARG A 240 -6.56 13.67 4.17
CA ARG A 240 -7.60 13.81 3.14
C ARG A 240 -7.30 12.84 2.01
N ARG A 241 -8.04 11.75 1.95
CA ARG A 241 -7.99 10.82 0.84
C ARG A 241 -8.95 11.27 -0.25
N THR A 242 -8.51 11.15 -1.49
CA THR A 242 -9.36 11.35 -2.67
C THR A 242 -9.71 9.98 -3.20
N PRO A 243 -10.99 9.62 -3.32
CA PRO A 243 -11.37 8.32 -3.89
C PRO A 243 -10.80 8.15 -5.31
N PRO A 244 -10.43 6.93 -5.69
CA PRO A 244 -9.96 6.67 -7.05
C PRO A 244 -11.01 7.11 -8.10
N PRO A 245 -10.59 7.65 -9.25
CA PRO A 245 -11.51 8.02 -10.34
C PRO A 245 -12.30 6.80 -10.83
N LEU A 246 -13.33 7.03 -11.65
CA LEU A 246 -14.12 5.93 -12.21
C LEU A 246 -13.20 4.90 -12.90
N TYR A 247 -13.41 3.64 -12.56
CA TYR A 247 -12.68 2.54 -13.16
C TYR A 247 -13.22 2.24 -14.56
N VAL A 248 -12.31 2.11 -15.51
CA VAL A 248 -12.58 1.67 -16.87
C VAL A 248 -11.64 0.50 -17.15
N PRO A 249 -12.16 -0.68 -17.52
CA PRO A 249 -11.33 -1.83 -17.87
C PRO A 249 -10.42 -1.56 -19.07
N GLU A 250 -9.19 -2.03 -18.99
CA GLU A 250 -8.19 -1.92 -20.06
C GLU A 250 -7.59 -3.28 -20.37
N HIS A 251 -7.18 -3.49 -21.62
CA HIS A 251 -6.48 -4.69 -22.05
C HIS A 251 -5.18 -4.30 -22.74
N LEU A 252 -4.05 -4.61 -22.09
CA LEU A 252 -2.74 -4.22 -22.57
C LEU A 252 -1.86 -5.46 -22.79
N THR A 253 -1.11 -5.46 -23.88
CA THR A 253 -0.02 -6.40 -24.09
C THR A 253 1.26 -5.60 -24.24
N VAL A 254 2.22 -5.87 -23.39
CA VAL A 254 3.52 -5.21 -23.35
C VAL A 254 4.57 -6.19 -23.83
N PRO A 255 5.29 -5.91 -24.93
CA PRO A 255 6.37 -6.76 -25.38
C PRO A 255 7.52 -6.70 -24.37
N ARG A 256 7.94 -7.86 -23.89
CA ARG A 256 9.10 -8.03 -23.03
C ARG A 256 9.86 -9.28 -23.49
N ASP A 257 11.18 -9.22 -23.43
CA ASP A 257 12.04 -10.36 -23.78
C ASP A 257 12.04 -11.37 -22.61
N THR A 258 10.94 -12.12 -22.49
CA THR A 258 10.74 -13.12 -21.43
C THR A 258 10.52 -14.51 -22.04
N HIS A 259 11.03 -15.55 -21.36
CA HIS A 259 10.82 -16.93 -21.81
C HIS A 259 9.35 -17.40 -21.64
N GLN A 260 8.62 -16.79 -20.70
CA GLN A 260 7.24 -17.10 -20.40
C GLN A 260 6.35 -15.87 -20.64
N ALA A 261 5.10 -16.10 -21.02
CA ALA A 261 4.08 -15.08 -20.92
C ALA A 261 3.62 -14.96 -19.45
N HIS A 262 3.59 -13.73 -18.94
CA HIS A 262 3.00 -13.42 -17.65
C HIS A 262 1.67 -12.73 -17.88
N VAL A 263 0.63 -13.18 -17.22
CA VAL A 263 -0.74 -12.70 -17.42
C VAL A 263 -1.34 -12.29 -16.09
N MET A 264 -1.87 -11.08 -16.06
CA MET A 264 -2.66 -10.55 -14.95
C MET A 264 -4.07 -10.24 -15.44
N ILE A 265 -5.10 -10.73 -14.73
CA ILE A 265 -6.52 -10.47 -15.00
C ILE A 265 -7.16 -10.00 -13.72
N GLY A 266 -7.93 -8.93 -13.74
CA GLY A 266 -8.60 -8.49 -12.52
C GLY A 266 -9.29 -7.14 -12.65
N SER A 267 -9.69 -6.60 -11.51
CA SER A 267 -10.45 -5.35 -11.42
C SER A 267 -10.26 -4.70 -10.05
N ARG A 268 -10.87 -3.53 -9.86
CA ARG A 268 -11.03 -3.00 -8.51
C ARG A 268 -11.94 -3.91 -7.69
N GLY A 269 -11.58 -4.08 -6.42
CA GLY A 269 -12.34 -4.85 -5.45
C GLY A 269 -13.08 -3.99 -4.44
N TYR A 270 -13.67 -4.63 -3.45
CA TYR A 270 -14.33 -3.95 -2.33
C TYR A 270 -13.31 -3.34 -1.37
N ASN A 271 -13.66 -2.19 -0.80
CA ASN A 271 -12.84 -1.56 0.23
C ASN A 271 -12.89 -2.35 1.56
N ALA A 272 -12.04 -1.96 2.49
CA ALA A 272 -11.87 -2.65 3.77
C ALA A 272 -13.14 -2.67 4.64
N TYR A 273 -14.06 -1.73 4.44
CA TYR A 273 -15.29 -1.59 5.25
C TYR A 273 -16.53 -2.19 4.59
N ASP A 274 -16.42 -2.70 3.37
CA ASP A 274 -17.55 -3.27 2.63
C ASP A 274 -17.96 -4.64 3.17
N ASP A 275 -19.24 -4.83 3.41
CA ASP A 275 -19.79 -6.10 3.92
C ASP A 275 -19.60 -7.27 2.95
N LYS A 276 -19.57 -7.00 1.63
CA LYS A 276 -19.35 -8.01 0.58
C LYS A 276 -17.92 -8.54 0.53
N ARG A 277 -16.97 -7.86 1.18
CA ARG A 277 -15.55 -8.24 1.21
C ARG A 277 -15.34 -9.68 1.67
N THR A 278 -16.05 -10.13 2.71
CA THR A 278 -15.91 -11.50 3.24
C THR A 278 -16.35 -12.55 2.22
N ALA A 279 -17.41 -12.26 1.45
CA ALA A 279 -17.86 -13.13 0.37
C ALA A 279 -16.84 -13.20 -0.78
N LEU A 280 -16.28 -12.07 -1.17
CA LEU A 280 -15.23 -12.02 -2.19
C LEU A 280 -13.96 -12.75 -1.72
N TYR A 281 -13.59 -12.65 -0.44
CA TYR A 281 -12.44 -13.37 0.12
C TYR A 281 -12.64 -14.89 0.05
N LEU A 282 -13.84 -15.41 0.35
CA LEU A 282 -14.16 -16.82 0.19
C LEU A 282 -14.15 -17.24 -1.29
N LEU A 283 -14.70 -16.43 -2.19
CA LEU A 283 -14.66 -16.69 -3.63
C LEU A 283 -13.23 -16.74 -4.18
N ASN A 284 -12.40 -15.78 -3.77
CA ASN A 284 -11.00 -15.72 -4.13
C ASN A 284 -10.25 -16.98 -3.66
N ASN A 285 -10.48 -17.41 -2.43
CA ASN A 285 -9.87 -18.64 -1.90
C ASN A 285 -10.27 -19.90 -2.68
N VAL A 286 -11.51 -19.99 -3.10
CA VAL A 286 -12.01 -21.09 -3.93
C VAL A 286 -11.48 -21.04 -5.36
N LEU A 287 -11.31 -19.83 -5.91
CA LEU A 287 -10.87 -19.59 -7.28
C LEU A 287 -9.38 -19.92 -7.48
N GLY A 288 -8.52 -19.26 -6.75
CA GLY A 288 -7.07 -19.37 -6.92
C GLY A 288 -6.29 -19.15 -5.61
N GLY A 289 -6.93 -19.44 -4.45
CA GLY A 289 -6.26 -19.40 -3.15
C GLY A 289 -5.16 -20.48 -3.02
N PRO A 290 -4.46 -20.53 -1.88
CA PRO A 290 -3.23 -21.33 -1.70
C PRO A 290 -3.45 -22.85 -1.74
N GLY A 291 -4.70 -23.32 -1.72
CA GLY A 291 -5.02 -24.74 -1.79
C GLY A 291 -4.82 -25.33 -3.18
N MET A 292 -4.15 -26.48 -3.27
CA MET A 292 -3.96 -27.21 -4.53
C MET A 292 -5.28 -27.60 -5.20
N ASN A 293 -6.39 -27.61 -4.44
CA ASN A 293 -7.74 -27.89 -4.91
C ASN A 293 -8.48 -26.64 -5.42
N SER A 294 -7.84 -25.46 -5.46
CA SER A 294 -8.45 -24.26 -6.03
C SER A 294 -8.76 -24.46 -7.51
N LYS A 295 -9.82 -23.80 -8.00
CA LYS A 295 -10.37 -24.05 -9.35
C LYS A 295 -9.35 -23.81 -10.46
N LEU A 296 -8.59 -22.72 -10.36
CA LEU A 296 -7.56 -22.37 -11.35
C LEU A 296 -6.39 -23.36 -11.28
N ASN A 297 -5.90 -23.70 -10.08
CA ASN A 297 -4.84 -24.68 -9.95
C ASN A 297 -5.23 -26.03 -10.56
N VAL A 298 -6.44 -26.52 -10.25
CA VAL A 298 -6.94 -27.77 -10.83
C VAL A 298 -7.14 -27.68 -12.35
N SER A 299 -7.64 -26.53 -12.85
CA SER A 299 -7.98 -26.36 -14.27
C SER A 299 -6.75 -26.20 -15.16
N LEU A 300 -5.78 -25.37 -14.72
CA LEU A 300 -4.62 -24.98 -15.52
C LEU A 300 -3.41 -25.87 -15.23
N ARG A 301 -3.16 -26.19 -13.96
CA ARG A 301 -1.95 -26.92 -13.54
C ARG A 301 -2.19 -28.40 -13.43
N GLU A 302 -3.03 -28.87 -12.51
CA GLU A 302 -3.15 -30.29 -12.16
C GLU A 302 -3.64 -31.16 -13.35
N ARG A 303 -4.62 -30.64 -14.09
CA ARG A 303 -5.20 -31.41 -15.21
C ARG A 303 -4.45 -31.27 -16.52
N ARG A 304 -3.67 -30.21 -16.71
CA ARG A 304 -3.14 -29.85 -18.03
C ARG A 304 -1.65 -29.51 -18.03
N GLY A 305 -1.09 -29.16 -16.89
CA GLY A 305 0.33 -28.79 -16.80
C GLY A 305 0.71 -27.51 -17.57
N LEU A 306 -0.25 -26.60 -17.82
CA LEU A 306 -0.03 -25.41 -18.64
C LEU A 306 0.68 -24.28 -17.90
N VAL A 307 0.63 -24.29 -16.56
CA VAL A 307 1.20 -23.26 -15.70
C VAL A 307 2.00 -23.88 -14.58
N TYR A 308 3.10 -23.26 -14.19
CA TYR A 308 3.83 -23.63 -12.98
C TYR A 308 3.19 -23.02 -11.73
N ASN A 309 2.84 -21.75 -11.81
CA ASN A 309 2.16 -21.01 -10.76
C ASN A 309 0.88 -20.36 -11.30
N VAL A 310 -0.17 -20.43 -10.49
CA VAL A 310 -1.42 -19.69 -10.71
C VAL A 310 -2.01 -19.34 -9.35
N GLU A 311 -2.36 -18.10 -9.19
CA GLU A 311 -2.93 -17.58 -7.94
C GLU A 311 -3.98 -16.50 -8.20
N SER A 312 -4.85 -16.29 -7.24
CA SER A 312 -5.70 -15.11 -7.21
C SER A 312 -5.54 -14.39 -5.88
N ASN A 313 -5.37 -13.08 -5.96
CA ASN A 313 -5.08 -12.22 -4.84
C ASN A 313 -6.17 -11.17 -4.65
N LEU A 314 -6.40 -10.80 -3.41
CA LEU A 314 -7.34 -9.78 -3.01
C LEU A 314 -6.66 -8.83 -2.02
N THR A 315 -6.60 -7.56 -2.37
CA THR A 315 -6.14 -6.49 -1.49
C THR A 315 -7.31 -5.55 -1.21
N SER A 316 -7.62 -5.31 0.05
CA SER A 316 -8.64 -4.33 0.44
C SER A 316 -7.95 -3.11 1.05
N TYR A 317 -8.05 -1.99 0.35
CA TYR A 317 -7.64 -0.67 0.83
C TYR A 317 -8.78 0.00 1.59
N THR A 318 -8.50 1.09 2.30
CA THR A 318 -9.52 1.78 3.11
C THR A 318 -10.62 2.42 2.27
N ASP A 319 -10.38 2.78 1.02
CA ASP A 319 -11.33 3.46 0.13
C ASP A 319 -11.69 2.66 -1.14
N THR A 320 -10.97 1.56 -1.42
CA THR A 320 -11.18 0.72 -2.58
C THR A 320 -10.59 -0.68 -2.32
N GLY A 321 -10.42 -1.49 -3.37
CA GLY A 321 -9.69 -2.76 -3.32
C GLY A 321 -9.15 -3.13 -4.69
N ALA A 322 -8.33 -4.17 -4.75
CA ALA A 322 -7.84 -4.80 -5.95
C ALA A 322 -8.09 -6.31 -5.89
N PHE A 323 -8.63 -6.85 -6.96
CA PHE A 323 -8.75 -8.29 -7.19
C PHE A 323 -7.94 -8.63 -8.43
N CYS A 324 -7.07 -9.61 -8.36
CA CYS A 324 -6.30 -10.06 -9.50
C CYS A 324 -6.07 -11.58 -9.52
N ILE A 325 -5.92 -12.12 -10.73
CA ILE A 325 -5.50 -13.47 -11.04
C ILE A 325 -4.19 -13.34 -11.78
N TYR A 326 -3.16 -14.04 -11.33
CA TYR A 326 -1.87 -14.14 -12.00
C TYR A 326 -1.59 -15.56 -12.44
N PHE A 327 -0.99 -15.73 -13.61
CA PHE A 327 -0.32 -16.97 -14.02
C PHE A 327 0.83 -16.70 -14.99
N GLY A 328 1.87 -17.55 -14.89
CA GLY A 328 2.95 -17.67 -15.86
C GLY A 328 2.79 -18.93 -16.70
N THR A 329 2.94 -18.83 -18.02
CA THR A 329 2.74 -19.94 -18.97
C THR A 329 3.64 -19.79 -20.18
N ASP A 330 3.81 -20.84 -20.96
CA ASP A 330 4.45 -20.74 -22.26
C ASP A 330 3.62 -19.85 -23.20
N VAL A 331 4.30 -19.11 -24.08
CA VAL A 331 3.63 -18.14 -24.98
C VAL A 331 2.58 -18.84 -25.84
N ASP A 332 2.84 -20.06 -26.30
CA ASP A 332 1.93 -20.85 -27.15
C ASP A 332 0.66 -21.32 -26.38
N ASP A 333 0.76 -21.47 -25.07
CA ASP A 333 -0.36 -21.92 -24.23
C ASP A 333 -1.18 -20.76 -23.62
N MET A 334 -0.74 -19.52 -23.77
CA MET A 334 -1.32 -18.35 -23.16
C MET A 334 -2.83 -18.19 -23.48
N ASP A 335 -3.22 -18.29 -24.77
CA ASP A 335 -4.62 -18.16 -25.17
C ASP A 335 -5.50 -19.28 -24.60
N THR A 336 -4.93 -20.49 -24.44
CA THR A 336 -5.62 -21.60 -23.80
C THR A 336 -5.83 -21.33 -22.32
N CYS A 337 -4.82 -20.84 -21.62
CA CYS A 337 -4.90 -20.45 -20.21
C CYS A 337 -5.92 -19.33 -19.98
N LEU A 338 -5.94 -18.29 -20.82
CA LEU A 338 -6.95 -17.23 -20.79
C LEU A 338 -8.37 -17.79 -20.92
N LYS A 339 -8.63 -18.59 -21.93
CA LYS A 339 -9.96 -19.23 -22.17
C LYS A 339 -10.40 -20.09 -20.98
N LEU A 340 -9.50 -20.84 -20.38
CA LEU A 340 -9.79 -21.67 -19.22
C LEU A 340 -10.06 -20.83 -17.97
N THR A 341 -9.33 -19.77 -17.75
CA THR A 341 -9.56 -18.82 -16.64
C THR A 341 -10.93 -18.18 -16.75
N TYR A 342 -11.27 -17.59 -17.90
CA TYR A 342 -12.60 -17.02 -18.11
C TYR A 342 -13.73 -18.06 -18.03
N LYS A 343 -13.46 -19.29 -18.41
CA LYS A 343 -14.43 -20.39 -18.25
C LYS A 343 -14.72 -20.69 -16.76
N GLU A 344 -13.71 -20.71 -15.90
CA GLU A 344 -13.93 -20.92 -14.46
C GLU A 344 -14.62 -19.70 -13.81
N LEU A 345 -14.27 -18.47 -14.19
CA LEU A 345 -14.97 -17.26 -13.76
C LEU A 345 -16.43 -17.29 -14.16
N LYS A 346 -16.73 -17.59 -15.42
CA LYS A 346 -18.11 -17.76 -15.92
C LYS A 346 -18.87 -18.82 -15.15
N ARG A 347 -18.23 -19.96 -14.86
CA ARG A 347 -18.87 -21.03 -14.08
C ARG A 347 -19.22 -20.58 -12.67
N MET A 348 -18.39 -19.77 -12.03
CA MET A 348 -18.68 -19.24 -10.69
C MET A 348 -19.81 -18.21 -10.70
N ARG A 349 -20.03 -17.52 -11.81
CA ARG A 349 -21.15 -16.59 -12.01
C ARG A 349 -22.46 -17.28 -12.35
N ASP A 350 -22.40 -18.35 -13.16
CA ASP A 350 -23.60 -18.98 -13.68
C ASP A 350 -24.16 -20.09 -12.74
N VAL A 351 -23.30 -20.68 -11.90
CA VAL A 351 -23.66 -21.85 -11.12
C VAL A 351 -23.51 -21.60 -9.63
N LYS A 352 -24.64 -21.49 -8.95
CA LYS A 352 -24.68 -21.37 -7.48
C LYS A 352 -24.02 -22.60 -6.82
N MET A 353 -23.21 -22.37 -5.79
CA MET A 353 -22.64 -23.46 -5.00
C MET A 353 -23.74 -24.29 -4.31
N THR A 354 -23.59 -25.61 -4.32
CA THR A 354 -24.41 -26.46 -3.50
C THR A 354 -24.08 -26.28 -2.02
N SER A 355 -25.00 -26.66 -1.13
CA SER A 355 -24.78 -26.58 0.32
C SER A 355 -23.52 -27.32 0.76
N SER A 356 -23.20 -28.46 0.16
CA SER A 356 -22.00 -29.24 0.44
C SER A 356 -20.72 -28.51 -0.01
N GLN A 357 -20.75 -27.92 -1.21
CA GLN A 357 -19.60 -27.13 -1.72
C GLN A 357 -19.34 -25.90 -0.86
N LEU A 358 -20.39 -25.16 -0.48
CA LEU A 358 -20.29 -24.00 0.39
C LEU A 358 -19.74 -24.39 1.77
N ALA A 359 -20.25 -25.44 2.39
CA ALA A 359 -19.78 -25.91 3.69
C ALA A 359 -18.29 -26.33 3.63
N ALA A 360 -17.87 -27.02 2.56
CA ALA A 360 -16.46 -27.37 2.36
C ALA A 360 -15.56 -26.14 2.18
N ALA A 361 -15.98 -25.15 1.39
CA ALA A 361 -15.24 -23.92 1.16
C ALA A 361 -15.05 -23.10 2.45
N LYS A 362 -16.13 -22.94 3.24
CA LYS A 362 -16.08 -22.28 4.55
C LYS A 362 -15.14 -22.99 5.52
N LYS A 363 -15.28 -24.30 5.63
CA LYS A 363 -14.43 -25.12 6.51
C LYS A 363 -12.94 -25.00 6.12
N GLN A 364 -12.64 -25.02 4.83
CA GLN A 364 -11.29 -24.86 4.33
C GLN A 364 -10.70 -23.47 4.71
N LEU A 365 -11.46 -22.40 4.45
CA LEU A 365 -11.01 -21.04 4.74
C LEU A 365 -10.80 -20.82 6.24
N ILE A 366 -11.75 -21.24 7.08
CA ILE A 366 -11.65 -21.14 8.55
C ILE A 366 -10.42 -21.92 9.04
N GLY A 367 -10.20 -23.14 8.51
CA GLY A 367 -9.01 -23.92 8.87
C GLY A 367 -7.69 -23.24 8.47
N GLN A 368 -7.63 -22.64 7.29
CA GLN A 368 -6.45 -21.90 6.82
C GLN A 368 -6.16 -20.67 7.70
N ILE A 369 -7.20 -19.90 8.05
CA ILE A 369 -7.07 -18.75 8.96
C ILE A 369 -6.62 -19.22 10.34
N GLY A 370 -7.20 -20.32 10.86
CA GLY A 370 -6.82 -20.88 12.15
C GLY A 370 -5.35 -21.31 12.20
N VAL A 371 -4.88 -22.02 11.16
CA VAL A 371 -3.46 -22.40 11.07
C VAL A 371 -2.55 -21.19 10.93
N ALA A 372 -2.95 -20.20 10.13
CA ALA A 372 -2.16 -18.95 9.97
C ALA A 372 -2.06 -18.15 11.28
N SER A 373 -3.08 -18.21 12.14
CA SER A 373 -3.08 -17.49 13.42
C SER A 373 -2.09 -18.05 14.46
N ASP A 374 -1.55 -19.25 14.25
CA ASP A 374 -0.50 -19.82 15.08
C ASP A 374 0.88 -19.16 14.85
N ASN A 375 1.05 -18.43 13.75
CA ASN A 375 2.21 -17.59 13.54
C ASN A 375 2.06 -16.30 14.36
N PHE A 376 2.76 -16.21 15.48
CA PHE A 376 2.65 -15.11 16.44
C PHE A 376 2.96 -13.74 15.83
N GLU A 377 3.99 -13.66 15.00
CA GLU A 377 4.42 -12.41 14.36
C GLU A 377 3.36 -11.91 13.38
N ASN A 378 2.98 -12.74 12.42
CA ASN A 378 1.95 -12.39 11.44
C ASN A 378 0.61 -12.06 12.08
N ASN A 379 0.25 -12.76 13.15
CA ASN A 379 -0.97 -12.47 13.91
C ASN A 379 -0.88 -11.09 14.60
N ALA A 380 0.25 -10.79 15.25
CA ALA A 380 0.48 -9.50 15.90
C ALA A 380 0.41 -8.33 14.89
N LEU A 381 1.09 -8.47 13.76
CA LEU A 381 1.07 -7.48 12.67
C LEU A 381 -0.34 -7.30 12.10
N GLY A 382 -1.07 -8.39 11.88
CA GLY A 382 -2.46 -8.35 11.41
C GLY A 382 -3.41 -7.66 12.40
N MET A 383 -3.26 -7.91 13.70
CA MET A 383 -4.05 -7.25 14.75
C MET A 383 -3.73 -5.75 14.83
N ALA A 384 -2.46 -5.36 14.75
CA ALA A 384 -2.04 -3.96 14.76
C ALA A 384 -2.63 -3.20 13.56
N LYS A 385 -2.54 -3.75 12.35
CA LYS A 385 -3.17 -3.20 11.13
C LYS A 385 -4.68 -3.09 11.25
N THR A 386 -5.33 -4.14 11.73
CA THR A 386 -6.77 -4.15 11.95
C THR A 386 -7.18 -3.01 12.89
N TYR A 387 -6.43 -2.81 13.98
CA TYR A 387 -6.73 -1.72 14.90
C TYR A 387 -6.44 -0.33 14.29
N LEU A 388 -5.38 -0.20 13.50
CA LEU A 388 -5.04 1.06 12.81
C LEU A 388 -6.19 1.52 11.90
N HIS A 389 -6.77 0.60 11.13
CA HIS A 389 -7.79 0.94 10.14
C HIS A 389 -9.21 0.96 10.69
N TYR A 390 -9.54 0.08 11.64
CA TYR A 390 -10.92 -0.07 12.14
C TYR A 390 -11.14 0.49 13.54
N HIS A 391 -10.08 0.83 14.28
CA HIS A 391 -10.12 1.21 15.71
C HIS A 391 -10.86 0.17 16.57
N LYS A 392 -10.85 -1.07 16.15
CA LYS A 392 -11.54 -2.19 16.80
C LYS A 392 -10.65 -3.45 16.74
N TYR A 393 -10.71 -4.21 17.82
CA TYR A 393 -10.18 -5.55 17.81
C TYR A 393 -11.20 -6.50 17.18
N GLU A 394 -10.78 -7.27 16.20
CA GLU A 394 -11.57 -8.36 15.62
C GLU A 394 -10.98 -9.69 16.04
N SER A 395 -11.71 -10.45 16.86
CA SER A 395 -11.27 -11.79 17.21
C SER A 395 -11.45 -12.77 16.05
N SER A 396 -10.65 -13.83 16.02
CA SER A 396 -10.79 -14.89 15.03
C SER A 396 -12.19 -15.50 15.01
N GLU A 397 -12.83 -15.62 16.18
CA GLU A 397 -14.20 -16.14 16.30
C GLU A 397 -15.21 -15.24 15.58
N LEU A 398 -15.03 -13.92 15.62
CA LEU A 398 -15.89 -12.99 14.89
C LEU A 398 -15.71 -13.13 13.37
N VAL A 399 -14.48 -13.31 12.92
CA VAL A 399 -14.17 -13.57 11.50
C VAL A 399 -14.76 -14.90 11.07
N PHE A 400 -14.61 -15.96 11.86
CA PHE A 400 -15.18 -17.28 11.59
C PHE A 400 -16.70 -17.21 11.50
N LYS A 401 -17.35 -16.52 12.43
CA LYS A 401 -18.80 -16.32 12.40
C LYS A 401 -19.28 -15.67 11.12
N ARG A 402 -18.62 -14.59 10.67
CA ARG A 402 -18.96 -13.93 9.38
C ARG A 402 -18.82 -14.88 8.20
N ILE A 403 -17.78 -15.73 8.18
CA ILE A 403 -17.61 -16.74 7.12
C ILE A 403 -18.73 -17.78 7.20
N GLU A 404 -19.11 -18.24 8.40
CA GLU A 404 -20.18 -19.21 8.61
C GLU A 404 -21.57 -18.69 8.19
N GLU A 405 -21.80 -17.39 8.33
CA GLU A 405 -23.07 -16.73 7.95
C GLU A 405 -23.22 -16.50 6.44
N LEU A 406 -22.16 -16.61 5.63
CA LEU A 406 -22.25 -16.44 4.18
C LEU A 406 -23.21 -17.43 3.54
N THR A 407 -23.98 -16.99 2.56
CA THR A 407 -24.90 -17.82 1.79
C THR A 407 -24.41 -18.04 0.36
N ALA A 408 -24.91 -19.07 -0.30
CA ALA A 408 -24.58 -19.34 -1.70
C ALA A 408 -25.13 -18.25 -2.65
N GLU A 409 -26.23 -17.61 -2.25
CA GLU A 409 -26.81 -16.47 -2.95
C GLU A 409 -25.88 -15.24 -2.91
N GLN A 410 -25.37 -14.89 -1.74
CA GLN A 410 -24.40 -13.79 -1.59
C GLN A 410 -23.13 -14.04 -2.41
N LEU A 411 -22.62 -15.29 -2.40
CA LEU A 411 -21.45 -15.62 -3.23
C LEU A 411 -21.74 -15.49 -4.72
N LEU A 412 -22.92 -15.92 -5.17
CA LEU A 412 -23.32 -15.80 -6.57
C LEU A 412 -23.48 -14.33 -6.98
N GLU A 413 -24.07 -13.49 -6.12
CA GLU A 413 -24.20 -12.05 -6.33
C GLU A 413 -22.82 -11.41 -6.51
N VAL A 414 -21.91 -11.64 -5.55
CA VAL A 414 -20.56 -11.10 -5.59
C VAL A 414 -19.76 -11.61 -6.80
N ALA A 415 -19.91 -12.89 -7.15
CA ALA A 415 -19.26 -13.43 -8.34
C ALA A 415 -19.76 -12.72 -9.63
N ASN A 416 -21.04 -12.39 -9.72
CA ASN A 416 -21.59 -11.65 -10.86
C ASN A 416 -21.12 -10.21 -10.91
N GLU A 417 -20.93 -9.56 -9.78
CA GLU A 417 -20.37 -8.20 -9.71
C GLU A 417 -18.88 -8.15 -10.07
N MET A 418 -18.10 -9.13 -9.60
CA MET A 418 -16.65 -9.06 -9.65
C MET A 418 -16.00 -9.80 -10.82
N PHE A 419 -16.65 -10.84 -11.34
CA PHE A 419 -16.06 -11.74 -12.34
C PHE A 419 -16.66 -11.59 -13.74
N ALA A 420 -17.46 -10.56 -13.98
CA ALA A 420 -17.99 -10.28 -15.30
C ALA A 420 -16.86 -9.77 -16.21
N GLU A 421 -16.72 -10.42 -17.39
CA GLU A 421 -15.59 -10.18 -18.30
C GLU A 421 -15.46 -8.71 -18.71
N GLU A 422 -16.61 -8.04 -18.88
CA GLU A 422 -16.70 -6.61 -19.19
C GLU A 422 -16.17 -5.67 -18.11
N TYR A 423 -15.92 -6.18 -16.88
CA TYR A 423 -15.35 -5.41 -15.78
C TYR A 423 -13.89 -5.76 -15.46
N LEU A 424 -13.32 -6.73 -16.19
CA LEU A 424 -11.97 -7.20 -15.94
C LEU A 424 -10.97 -6.52 -16.87
N SER A 425 -9.90 -6.00 -16.31
CA SER A 425 -8.70 -5.60 -17.03
C SER A 425 -7.77 -6.79 -17.25
N THR A 426 -6.95 -6.72 -18.31
CA THR A 426 -5.94 -7.75 -18.59
C THR A 426 -4.63 -7.07 -18.98
N LEU A 427 -3.56 -7.47 -18.29
CA LEU A 427 -2.18 -7.09 -18.62
C LEU A 427 -1.39 -8.36 -18.98
N ILE A 428 -0.69 -8.31 -20.10
CA ILE A 428 0.10 -9.42 -20.62
C ILE A 428 1.52 -8.94 -20.92
N TYR A 429 2.51 -9.63 -20.39
CA TYR A 429 3.91 -9.55 -20.81
C TYR A 429 4.23 -10.76 -21.71
N LYS A 430 4.80 -10.52 -22.90
CA LYS A 430 5.23 -11.57 -23.83
C LYS A 430 6.27 -11.07 -24.82
#